data_e99397af34f57cae85312102770ce469
#
_entry.id   e99397af34f57cae85312102770ce469
#
_cell.length_a   1.000
_cell.length_b   1.000
_cell.length_c   1.000
_cell.angle_alpha   90.00
_cell.angle_beta   90.00
_cell.angle_gamma   90.00
#
_symmetry.space_group_name_H-M   'P 1'
#
loop_
_entity.id
_entity.type
_entity.pdbx_description
1 polymer ?
#
loop_
_entity_poly.entity_id
_entity_poly.type
_entity_poly.pdbx_seq_one_letter_code
_entity_poly.pdbx_strand_id
1 'polypeptide(L)'
;MTQNQSSPDMKDKIVDSHCHLDFDDFNDDLSEVINNARQNNVEYMLSISVDFEKFDNIHKIAKNYKNIWCSTGVHPNNVPKKINLKAIENLKNILQENLSKEKVIGVGETGLDFYRNAENKKNQMEYFEAHMQIAGKTNTPIIIHTRNAEEDTISHIEKYTKKYMTKGLIHCFTSTKEVAKSALDNDLYISFSG
;
A
#
# COMPACT_ATOMS: atom_id res chain seq x y z
N MET A 1 30.15 7.93 45.93
CA MET A 1 30.35 7.68 44.48
C MET A 1 29.13 6.91 44.00
N THR A 2 28.15 7.63 43.50
CA THR A 2 26.91 7.06 42.94
C THR A 2 27.17 6.67 41.49
N GLN A 3 27.16 5.37 41.21
CA GLN A 3 27.20 4.85 39.85
C GLN A 3 25.93 5.28 39.15
N ASN A 4 26.08 6.13 38.13
CA ASN A 4 25.04 6.35 37.13
C ASN A 4 24.82 5.02 36.37
N GLN A 5 23.76 4.31 36.71
CA GLN A 5 23.22 3.28 35.84
C GLN A 5 22.62 4.01 34.64
N SER A 6 23.34 4.00 33.52
CA SER A 6 22.76 4.34 32.22
C SER A 6 21.53 3.44 31.98
N SER A 7 20.40 4.05 31.78
CA SER A 7 19.20 3.37 31.29
C SER A 7 19.56 2.55 30.05
N PRO A 8 18.98 1.33 29.86
CA PRO A 8 19.24 0.54 28.66
C PRO A 8 18.93 1.39 27.44
N ASP A 9 19.84 1.41 26.48
CA ASP A 9 19.68 2.04 25.17
C ASP A 9 18.33 1.63 24.59
N MET A 10 17.33 2.49 24.69
CA MET A 10 16.09 2.36 23.95
C MET A 10 16.43 2.73 22.50
N LYS A 11 16.98 1.76 21.76
CA LYS A 11 17.09 1.90 20.32
C LYS A 11 15.69 2.18 19.77
N ASP A 12 15.55 3.25 19.00
CA ASP A 12 14.28 3.64 18.42
C ASP A 12 13.72 2.48 17.59
N LYS A 13 12.49 2.11 17.89
CA LYS A 13 11.78 1.07 17.16
C LYS A 13 11.33 1.61 15.81
N ILE A 14 11.54 0.84 14.76
CA ILE A 14 11.21 1.19 13.38
C ILE A 14 9.97 0.42 12.95
N VAL A 15 9.12 1.07 12.17
CA VAL A 15 8.01 0.43 11.45
C VAL A 15 8.32 0.52 9.95
N ASP A 16 8.49 -0.63 9.31
CA ASP A 16 8.53 -0.69 7.85
C ASP A 16 7.10 -0.71 7.32
N SER A 17 6.65 0.44 6.86
CA SER A 17 5.28 0.62 6.39
C SER A 17 5.05 0.21 4.93
N HIS A 18 6.09 -0.25 4.21
CA HIS A 18 5.97 -0.64 2.82
C HIS A 18 7.09 -1.58 2.38
N CYS A 19 6.86 -2.89 2.44
CA CYS A 19 7.74 -3.93 1.93
C CYS A 19 6.96 -4.97 1.11
N HIS A 20 7.67 -5.82 0.37
CA HIS A 20 7.07 -6.86 -0.48
C HIS A 20 7.66 -8.23 -0.11
N LEU A 21 7.23 -8.79 1.01
CA LEU A 21 7.76 -10.04 1.56
C LEU A 21 7.33 -11.31 0.79
N ASP A 22 6.39 -11.18 -0.14
CA ASP A 22 5.87 -12.26 -0.99
C ASP A 22 6.56 -12.35 -2.35
N PHE A 23 7.57 -11.52 -2.62
CA PHE A 23 8.33 -11.60 -3.86
C PHE A 23 9.24 -12.83 -3.87
N ASP A 24 9.43 -13.39 -5.07
CA ASP A 24 10.16 -14.64 -5.27
C ASP A 24 11.62 -14.56 -4.79
N ASP A 25 12.19 -13.35 -4.73
CA ASP A 25 13.53 -13.07 -4.19
C ASP A 25 13.70 -13.51 -2.73
N PHE A 26 12.62 -13.62 -1.96
CA PHE A 26 12.62 -14.01 -0.54
C PHE A 26 12.18 -15.45 -0.28
N ASN A 27 11.88 -16.24 -1.32
CA ASN A 27 11.34 -17.60 -1.14
C ASN A 27 12.24 -18.53 -0.30
N ASP A 28 13.55 -18.39 -0.43
CA ASP A 28 14.51 -19.31 0.21
C ASP A 28 14.96 -18.82 1.61
N ASP A 29 14.85 -17.52 1.89
CA ASP A 29 15.44 -16.91 3.10
C ASP A 29 14.50 -15.96 3.88
N LEU A 30 13.22 -15.95 3.58
CA LEU A 30 12.23 -15.06 4.21
C LEU A 30 12.34 -15.01 5.74
N SER A 31 12.53 -16.14 6.40
CA SER A 31 12.65 -16.20 7.85
C SER A 31 13.92 -15.52 8.36
N GLU A 32 15.02 -15.60 7.61
CA GLU A 32 16.28 -14.93 7.91
C GLU A 32 16.13 -13.41 7.70
N VAL A 33 15.53 -12.99 6.60
CA VAL A 33 15.23 -11.57 6.31
C VAL A 33 14.40 -10.94 7.43
N ILE A 34 13.32 -11.60 7.87
CA ILE A 34 12.48 -11.11 8.98
C ILE A 34 13.26 -11.06 10.31
N ASN A 35 14.10 -12.05 10.60
CA ASN A 35 14.94 -12.05 11.79
C ASN A 35 15.98 -10.93 11.75
N ASN A 36 16.62 -10.70 10.61
CA ASN A 36 17.58 -9.63 10.41
C ASN A 36 16.93 -8.24 10.58
N ALA A 37 15.74 -8.04 10.02
CA ALA A 37 14.95 -6.84 10.23
C ALA A 37 14.69 -6.58 11.73
N ARG A 38 14.25 -7.61 12.46
CA ARG A 38 13.99 -7.53 13.89
C ARG A 38 15.26 -7.23 14.71
N GLN A 39 16.39 -7.83 14.37
CA GLN A 39 17.69 -7.55 15.02
C GLN A 39 18.15 -6.10 14.79
N ASN A 40 17.71 -5.47 13.71
CA ASN A 40 17.95 -4.07 13.38
C ASN A 40 16.79 -3.14 13.81
N ASN A 41 15.98 -3.55 14.81
CA ASN A 41 14.91 -2.79 15.43
C ASN A 41 13.69 -2.51 14.55
N VAL A 42 13.52 -3.18 13.41
CA VAL A 42 12.24 -3.16 12.67
C VAL A 42 11.23 -4.00 13.46
N GLU A 43 10.37 -3.32 14.21
CA GLU A 43 9.43 -3.98 15.10
C GLU A 43 8.18 -4.47 14.37
N TYR A 44 7.68 -3.68 13.42
CA TYR A 44 6.48 -3.98 12.65
C TYR A 44 6.71 -3.81 11.15
N MET A 45 6.04 -4.62 10.33
CA MET A 45 6.13 -4.56 8.88
C MET A 45 4.73 -4.63 8.27
N LEU A 46 4.51 -3.83 7.21
CA LEU A 46 3.34 -3.92 6.36
C LEU A 46 3.78 -4.43 4.98
N SER A 47 3.47 -5.69 4.70
CA SER A 47 3.72 -6.28 3.39
C SER A 47 2.62 -5.89 2.41
N ILE A 48 3.01 -5.36 1.25
CA ILE A 48 2.10 -4.70 0.31
C ILE A 48 1.73 -5.63 -0.85
N SER A 49 0.44 -5.86 -1.01
CA SER A 49 -0.11 -6.61 -2.14
C SER A 49 -0.05 -5.78 -3.43
N VAL A 50 0.36 -6.40 -4.51
CA VAL A 50 0.37 -5.81 -5.86
C VAL A 50 -0.55 -6.54 -6.83
N ASP A 51 -1.02 -7.74 -6.43
CA ASP A 51 -1.87 -8.60 -7.26
C ASP A 51 -2.75 -9.52 -6.39
N PHE A 52 -3.95 -9.81 -6.87
CA PHE A 52 -4.85 -10.74 -6.19
C PHE A 52 -4.43 -12.21 -6.34
N GLU A 53 -3.73 -12.56 -7.41
CA GLU A 53 -3.25 -13.93 -7.61
C GLU A 53 -2.24 -14.35 -6.53
N LYS A 54 -1.49 -13.40 -5.99
CA LYS A 54 -0.52 -13.63 -4.90
C LYS A 54 -1.07 -13.30 -3.50
N PHE A 55 -2.33 -12.88 -3.38
CA PHE A 55 -2.88 -12.43 -2.09
C PHE A 55 -2.84 -13.51 -1.00
N ASP A 56 -3.14 -14.75 -1.32
CA ASP A 56 -3.12 -15.83 -0.32
C ASP A 56 -1.71 -16.06 0.25
N ASN A 57 -0.66 -15.84 -0.55
CA ASN A 57 0.72 -15.95 -0.10
C ASN A 57 1.07 -14.83 0.89
N ILE A 58 0.83 -13.57 0.52
CA ILE A 58 1.12 -12.43 1.40
C ILE A 58 0.30 -12.50 2.71
N HIS A 59 -0.96 -12.90 2.64
CA HIS A 59 -1.81 -13.07 3.80
C HIS A 59 -1.32 -14.20 4.72
N LYS A 60 -0.85 -15.32 4.14
CA LYS A 60 -0.22 -16.42 4.89
C LYS A 60 1.03 -15.94 5.64
N ILE A 61 1.87 -15.12 5.00
CA ILE A 61 3.05 -14.51 5.64
C ILE A 61 2.58 -13.65 6.84
N ALA A 62 1.65 -12.75 6.64
CA ALA A 62 1.13 -11.88 7.71
C ALA A 62 0.55 -12.69 8.89
N LYS A 63 -0.13 -13.79 8.64
CA LYS A 63 -0.66 -14.68 9.69
C LYS A 63 0.41 -15.44 10.47
N ASN A 64 1.48 -15.84 9.80
CA ASN A 64 2.56 -16.62 10.42
C ASN A 64 3.46 -15.78 11.33
N TYR A 65 3.49 -14.45 11.16
CA TYR A 65 4.32 -13.56 11.94
C TYR A 65 3.47 -12.54 12.71
N LYS A 66 3.65 -12.51 14.03
CA LYS A 66 2.84 -11.69 14.94
C LYS A 66 2.92 -10.18 14.65
N ASN A 67 4.05 -9.73 14.14
CA ASN A 67 4.39 -8.33 13.88
C ASN A 67 4.34 -7.95 12.40
N ILE A 68 3.70 -8.77 11.56
CA ILE A 68 3.51 -8.48 10.14
C ILE A 68 2.02 -8.36 9.85
N TRP A 69 1.66 -7.37 9.05
CA TRP A 69 0.35 -7.15 8.44
C TRP A 69 0.49 -7.10 6.93
N CYS A 70 -0.64 -7.12 6.22
CA CYS A 70 -0.64 -6.97 4.78
C CYS A 70 -1.74 -6.01 4.30
N SER A 71 -1.60 -5.59 3.05
CA SER A 71 -2.63 -4.89 2.30
C SER A 71 -3.31 -5.81 1.29
N THR A 72 -4.35 -5.29 0.62
CA THR A 72 -5.00 -5.92 -0.54
C THR A 72 -5.24 -4.90 -1.62
N GLY A 73 -4.81 -5.20 -2.85
CA GLY A 73 -4.95 -4.28 -3.97
C GLY A 73 -4.34 -4.82 -5.25
N VAL A 74 -4.51 -4.04 -6.32
CA VAL A 74 -3.95 -4.29 -7.65
C VAL A 74 -3.13 -3.09 -8.08
N HIS A 75 -1.82 -3.29 -8.20
CA HIS A 75 -0.89 -2.29 -8.70
C HIS A 75 -1.24 -1.88 -10.14
N PRO A 76 -1.07 -0.61 -10.55
CA PRO A 76 -1.43 -0.15 -11.90
C PRO A 76 -0.83 -0.97 -13.03
N ASN A 77 0.34 -1.57 -12.86
CA ASN A 77 0.97 -2.43 -13.87
C ASN A 77 0.30 -3.80 -14.02
N ASN A 78 -0.48 -4.23 -13.03
CA ASN A 78 -1.20 -5.51 -13.02
C ASN A 78 -2.69 -5.35 -13.37
N VAL A 79 -3.13 -4.13 -13.67
CA VAL A 79 -4.50 -3.87 -14.12
C VAL A 79 -4.73 -4.52 -15.48
N PRO A 80 -5.79 -5.35 -15.66
CA PRO A 80 -6.08 -6.03 -16.91
C PRO A 80 -6.28 -5.06 -18.07
N LYS A 81 -5.77 -5.41 -19.26
CA LYS A 81 -5.96 -4.60 -20.48
C LYS A 81 -7.41 -4.56 -20.99
N LYS A 82 -8.21 -5.54 -20.60
CA LYS A 82 -9.65 -5.60 -20.96
C LYS A 82 -10.46 -5.71 -19.68
N ILE A 83 -11.22 -4.67 -19.38
CA ILE A 83 -12.13 -4.63 -18.25
C ILE A 83 -13.55 -4.28 -18.72
N ASN A 84 -14.52 -4.62 -17.91
CA ASN A 84 -15.92 -4.24 -18.06
C ASN A 84 -16.53 -3.97 -16.67
N LEU A 85 -17.77 -3.54 -16.61
CA LEU A 85 -18.45 -3.24 -15.34
C LEU A 85 -18.44 -4.42 -14.37
N LYS A 86 -18.57 -5.66 -14.88
CA LYS A 86 -18.50 -6.86 -14.04
C LYS A 86 -17.12 -7.07 -13.44
N ALA A 87 -16.04 -6.73 -14.17
CA ALA A 87 -14.67 -6.80 -13.63
C ALA A 87 -14.47 -5.80 -12.49
N ILE A 88 -14.99 -4.58 -12.60
CA ILE A 88 -14.93 -3.57 -11.54
C ILE A 88 -15.74 -3.99 -10.31
N GLU A 89 -16.93 -4.56 -10.50
CA GLU A 89 -17.73 -5.07 -9.38
C GLU A 89 -17.04 -6.25 -8.68
N ASN A 90 -16.47 -7.17 -9.45
CA ASN A 90 -15.69 -8.28 -8.91
C ASN A 90 -14.46 -7.79 -8.12
N LEU A 91 -13.72 -6.79 -8.63
CA LEU A 91 -12.63 -6.14 -7.92
C LEU A 91 -13.08 -5.65 -6.53
N LYS A 92 -14.21 -4.92 -6.47
CA LYS A 92 -14.74 -4.39 -5.21
C LYS A 92 -15.14 -5.49 -4.23
N ASN A 93 -15.73 -6.58 -4.72
CA ASN A 93 -16.11 -7.72 -3.89
C ASN A 93 -14.89 -8.43 -3.31
N ILE A 94 -13.85 -8.67 -4.11
CA ILE A 94 -12.59 -9.26 -3.64
C ILE A 94 -11.92 -8.37 -2.59
N LEU A 95 -11.84 -7.05 -2.83
CA LEU A 95 -11.29 -6.11 -1.85
C LEU A 95 -12.03 -6.19 -0.51
N GLN A 96 -13.37 -6.17 -0.52
CA GLN A 96 -14.18 -6.25 0.71
C GLN A 96 -14.00 -7.60 1.42
N GLU A 97 -13.97 -8.70 0.69
CA GLU A 97 -13.71 -10.03 1.25
C GLU A 97 -12.32 -10.08 1.91
N ASN A 98 -11.28 -9.63 1.21
CA ASN A 98 -9.92 -9.65 1.75
C ASN A 98 -9.77 -8.75 2.98
N LEU A 99 -10.40 -7.57 2.98
CA LEU A 99 -10.39 -6.64 4.12
C LEU A 99 -11.14 -7.19 5.35
N SER A 100 -12.00 -8.19 5.21
CA SER A 100 -12.62 -8.87 6.34
C SER A 100 -11.71 -9.88 7.04
N LYS A 101 -10.59 -10.24 6.42
CA LYS A 101 -9.62 -11.19 6.98
C LYS A 101 -8.72 -10.50 8.00
N GLU A 102 -8.34 -11.22 9.06
CA GLU A 102 -7.40 -10.69 10.06
C GLU A 102 -6.06 -10.31 9.41
N LYS A 103 -5.34 -9.34 9.99
CA LYS A 103 -4.03 -8.87 9.49
C LYS A 103 -4.08 -8.08 8.18
N VAL A 104 -5.23 -7.89 7.54
CA VAL A 104 -5.37 -7.03 6.35
C VAL A 104 -5.80 -5.64 6.80
N ILE A 105 -4.91 -4.65 6.66
CA ILE A 105 -5.11 -3.30 7.23
C ILE A 105 -4.95 -2.15 6.22
N GLY A 106 -4.73 -2.45 4.94
CA GLY A 106 -4.53 -1.46 3.90
C GLY A 106 -5.21 -1.84 2.58
N VAL A 107 -5.68 -0.84 1.85
CA VAL A 107 -6.16 -0.97 0.47
C VAL A 107 -5.05 -0.52 -0.48
N GLY A 108 -4.54 -1.40 -1.30
CA GLY A 108 -3.44 -1.10 -2.21
C GLY A 108 -2.35 -2.19 -2.16
N GLU A 109 -1.32 -2.03 -2.94
CA GLU A 109 -0.94 -0.83 -3.68
C GLU A 109 -1.84 -0.62 -4.90
N THR A 110 -2.23 0.61 -5.16
CA THR A 110 -3.08 1.00 -6.29
C THR A 110 -2.73 2.41 -6.76
N GLY A 111 -3.22 2.84 -7.91
CA GLY A 111 -2.96 4.18 -8.42
C GLY A 111 -2.67 4.19 -9.91
N LEU A 112 -1.72 5.04 -10.36
CA LEU A 112 -1.44 5.28 -11.76
C LEU A 112 0.08 5.15 -12.07
N ASP A 113 0.42 4.40 -13.13
CA ASP A 113 1.78 4.29 -13.66
C ASP A 113 1.74 4.39 -15.19
N PHE A 114 2.01 5.58 -15.71
CA PHE A 114 2.06 5.82 -17.15
C PHE A 114 3.47 5.71 -17.71
N TYR A 115 4.47 5.51 -16.86
CA TYR A 115 5.82 5.21 -17.31
C TYR A 115 5.92 3.81 -17.91
N ARG A 116 5.29 2.82 -17.28
CA ARG A 116 5.37 1.42 -17.70
C ARG A 116 4.17 0.95 -18.53
N ASN A 117 3.00 1.56 -18.37
CA ASN A 117 1.75 1.04 -18.94
C ASN A 117 0.79 2.18 -19.35
N ALA A 118 1.26 3.13 -20.15
CA ALA A 118 0.47 4.29 -20.59
C ALA A 118 -0.75 3.91 -21.46
N GLU A 119 -0.65 2.81 -22.22
CA GLU A 119 -1.77 2.34 -23.06
C GLU A 119 -2.98 1.85 -22.24
N ASN A 120 -2.77 1.52 -20.96
CA ASN A 120 -3.82 1.03 -20.06
C ASN A 120 -4.39 2.12 -19.12
N LYS A 121 -4.11 3.38 -19.41
CA LYS A 121 -4.46 4.55 -18.59
C LYS A 121 -5.92 4.52 -18.11
N LYS A 122 -6.87 4.33 -19.01
CA LYS A 122 -8.32 4.32 -18.67
C LYS A 122 -8.66 3.27 -17.63
N ASN A 123 -8.16 2.04 -17.81
CA ASN A 123 -8.46 0.96 -16.88
C ASN A 123 -7.79 1.16 -15.52
N GLN A 124 -6.56 1.71 -15.49
CA GLN A 124 -5.90 2.10 -14.25
C GLN A 124 -6.74 3.11 -13.47
N MET A 125 -7.28 4.14 -14.14
CA MET A 125 -8.13 5.15 -13.52
C MET A 125 -9.41 4.54 -12.91
N GLU A 126 -10.08 3.63 -13.63
CA GLU A 126 -11.27 2.94 -13.12
C GLU A 126 -10.97 2.03 -11.93
N TYR A 127 -9.82 1.33 -11.94
CA TYR A 127 -9.35 0.52 -10.82
C TYR A 127 -9.00 1.39 -9.61
N PHE A 128 -8.29 2.50 -9.82
CA PHE A 128 -7.93 3.43 -8.76
C PHE A 128 -9.19 4.02 -8.09
N GLU A 129 -10.19 4.48 -8.86
CA GLU A 129 -11.47 4.94 -8.30
C GLU A 129 -12.15 3.85 -7.48
N ALA A 130 -12.19 2.60 -7.96
CA ALA A 130 -12.80 1.49 -7.25
C ALA A 130 -12.11 1.20 -5.91
N HIS A 131 -10.77 1.24 -5.87
CA HIS A 131 -10.00 1.10 -4.62
C HIS A 131 -10.30 2.25 -3.65
N MET A 132 -10.32 3.51 -4.12
CA MET A 132 -10.67 4.66 -3.29
C MET A 132 -12.08 4.53 -2.68
N GLN A 133 -13.05 4.05 -3.48
CA GLN A 133 -14.41 3.81 -3.01
C GLN A 133 -14.45 2.77 -1.88
N ILE A 134 -13.73 1.66 -2.03
CA ILE A 134 -13.71 0.59 -1.02
C ILE A 134 -12.94 1.05 0.22
N ALA A 135 -11.80 1.72 0.06
CA ALA A 135 -11.02 2.28 1.17
C ALA A 135 -11.89 3.20 2.05
N GLY A 136 -12.64 4.11 1.44
CA GLY A 136 -13.56 4.99 2.17
C GLY A 136 -14.72 4.23 2.82
N LYS A 137 -15.35 3.30 2.10
CA LYS A 137 -16.48 2.50 2.61
C LYS A 137 -16.10 1.65 3.83
N THR A 138 -14.87 1.13 3.85
CA THR A 138 -14.37 0.27 4.94
C THR A 138 -13.58 1.04 6.00
N ASN A 139 -13.40 2.35 5.82
CA ASN A 139 -12.53 3.20 6.64
C ASN A 139 -11.10 2.61 6.78
N THR A 140 -10.59 2.02 5.69
CA THR A 140 -9.27 1.42 5.64
C THR A 140 -8.32 2.34 4.85
N PRO A 141 -7.08 2.60 5.32
CA PRO A 141 -6.13 3.46 4.60
C PRO A 141 -5.81 2.95 3.20
N ILE A 142 -5.74 3.86 2.21
CA ILE A 142 -5.28 3.55 0.86
C ILE A 142 -3.79 3.83 0.71
N ILE A 143 -3.10 2.98 -0.06
CA ILE A 143 -1.68 3.10 -0.38
C ILE A 143 -1.58 3.39 -1.88
N ILE A 144 -1.23 4.64 -2.20
CA ILE A 144 -1.30 5.18 -3.57
C ILE A 144 0.09 5.19 -4.20
N HIS A 145 0.17 4.58 -5.37
CA HIS A 145 1.29 4.67 -6.30
C HIS A 145 1.03 5.75 -7.35
N THR A 146 2.05 6.54 -7.70
CA THR A 146 2.00 7.45 -8.85
C THR A 146 3.34 7.54 -9.56
N ARG A 147 3.33 7.40 -10.88
CA ARG A 147 4.53 7.55 -11.71
C ARG A 147 4.18 8.05 -13.11
N ASN A 148 4.72 9.23 -13.50
CA ASN A 148 4.41 9.90 -14.76
C ASN A 148 2.90 10.08 -15.00
N ALA A 149 2.15 10.39 -13.94
CA ALA A 149 0.69 10.45 -13.95
C ALA A 149 0.15 11.61 -13.09
N GLU A 150 0.92 12.70 -12.99
CA GLU A 150 0.73 13.78 -12.04
C GLU A 150 -0.66 14.40 -12.12
N GLU A 151 -1.07 14.85 -13.31
CA GLU A 151 -2.35 15.53 -13.54
C GLU A 151 -3.55 14.64 -13.20
N ASP A 152 -3.51 13.37 -13.66
CA ASP A 152 -4.58 12.43 -13.40
C ASP A 152 -4.62 11.97 -11.94
N THR A 153 -3.47 11.87 -11.27
CA THR A 153 -3.39 11.59 -9.83
C THR A 153 -4.00 12.73 -9.02
N ILE A 154 -3.66 13.98 -9.33
CA ILE A 154 -4.27 15.17 -8.71
C ILE A 154 -5.78 15.13 -8.90
N SER A 155 -6.24 14.97 -10.15
CA SER A 155 -7.67 14.94 -10.48
C SER A 155 -8.42 13.85 -9.71
N HIS A 156 -7.82 12.65 -9.54
CA HIS A 156 -8.41 11.56 -8.76
C HIS A 156 -8.46 11.88 -7.27
N ILE A 157 -7.37 12.40 -6.71
CA ILE A 157 -7.32 12.77 -5.29
C ILE A 157 -8.38 13.83 -4.99
N GLU A 158 -8.42 14.93 -5.73
CA GLU A 158 -9.36 16.02 -5.51
C GLU A 158 -10.82 15.59 -5.66
N LYS A 159 -11.10 14.75 -6.66
CA LYS A 159 -12.45 14.29 -6.96
C LYS A 159 -12.97 13.24 -5.97
N TYR A 160 -12.13 12.29 -5.60
CA TYR A 160 -12.61 11.08 -4.96
C TYR A 160 -12.28 10.98 -3.47
N THR A 161 -11.23 11.65 -2.97
CA THR A 161 -10.88 11.61 -1.54
C THR A 161 -12.03 12.10 -0.67
N LYS A 162 -12.57 13.28 -0.97
CA LYS A 162 -13.73 13.83 -0.24
C LYS A 162 -15.01 13.06 -0.51
N LYS A 163 -15.23 12.64 -1.78
CA LYS A 163 -16.44 11.89 -2.18
C LYS A 163 -16.59 10.59 -1.42
N TYR A 164 -15.50 9.89 -1.19
CA TYR A 164 -15.51 8.59 -0.53
C TYR A 164 -14.97 8.61 0.90
N MET A 165 -14.55 9.79 1.41
CA MET A 165 -13.89 9.96 2.71
C MET A 165 -12.64 9.07 2.86
N THR A 166 -11.89 8.95 1.77
CA THR A 166 -10.70 8.10 1.70
C THR A 166 -9.56 8.74 2.49
N LYS A 167 -8.89 7.95 3.32
CA LYS A 167 -7.66 8.30 4.05
C LYS A 167 -6.52 7.43 3.56
N GLY A 168 -5.29 7.87 3.70
CA GLY A 168 -4.14 7.06 3.32
C GLY A 168 -2.92 7.90 2.96
N LEU A 169 -2.13 7.39 2.04
CA LEU A 169 -0.86 8.00 1.70
C LEU A 169 -0.48 7.79 0.23
N ILE A 170 0.35 8.69 -0.29
CA ILE A 170 1.16 8.43 -1.50
C ILE A 170 2.49 7.87 -1.03
N HIS A 171 2.81 6.64 -1.46
CA HIS A 171 4.05 5.98 -1.06
C HIS A 171 5.22 6.33 -2.00
N CYS A 172 6.45 6.18 -1.50
CA CYS A 172 7.68 6.35 -2.26
C CYS A 172 7.65 7.61 -3.15
N PHE A 173 7.33 8.74 -2.53
CA PHE A 173 7.04 9.98 -3.24
C PHE A 173 8.26 10.50 -4.00
N THR A 174 8.16 10.50 -5.33
CA THR A 174 9.17 11.03 -6.26
C THR A 174 8.54 11.97 -7.31
N SER A 175 7.31 12.42 -7.05
CA SER A 175 6.50 13.22 -7.97
C SER A 175 6.69 14.73 -7.74
N THR A 176 5.79 15.56 -8.28
CA THR A 176 5.91 17.02 -8.27
C THR A 176 5.34 17.65 -6.98
N LYS A 177 5.72 18.93 -6.74
CA LYS A 177 5.21 19.72 -5.64
C LYS A 177 3.67 19.87 -5.70
N GLU A 178 3.09 19.92 -6.89
CA GLU A 178 1.66 20.05 -7.14
C GLU A 178 0.92 18.79 -6.65
N VAL A 179 1.46 17.60 -6.92
CA VAL A 179 0.92 16.34 -6.38
C VAL A 179 1.02 16.29 -4.87
N ALA A 180 2.17 16.70 -4.30
CA ALA A 180 2.34 16.78 -2.85
C ALA A 180 1.31 17.72 -2.20
N LYS A 181 1.12 18.92 -2.80
CA LYS A 181 0.15 19.88 -2.31
C LYS A 181 -1.27 19.32 -2.37
N SER A 182 -1.67 18.74 -3.50
CA SER A 182 -2.99 18.12 -3.64
C SER A 182 -3.23 17.01 -2.62
N ALA A 183 -2.23 16.16 -2.36
CA ALA A 183 -2.33 15.12 -1.34
C ALA A 183 -2.57 15.71 0.05
N LEU A 184 -1.75 16.69 0.48
CA LEU A 184 -1.85 17.32 1.80
C LEU A 184 -3.15 18.12 1.97
N ASP A 185 -3.60 18.84 0.94
CA ASP A 185 -4.88 19.60 0.94
C ASP A 185 -6.11 18.66 1.05
N ASN A 186 -5.92 17.38 0.81
CA ASN A 186 -6.94 16.33 0.92
C ASN A 186 -6.67 15.33 2.06
N ASP A 187 -5.89 15.74 3.07
CA ASP A 187 -5.60 14.97 4.30
C ASP A 187 -4.92 13.59 4.04
N LEU A 188 -4.21 13.47 2.92
CA LEU A 188 -3.36 12.30 2.65
C LEU A 188 -1.94 12.54 3.17
N TYR A 189 -1.31 11.49 3.64
CA TYR A 189 0.10 11.49 4.01
C TYR A 189 1.00 11.27 2.79
N ILE A 190 2.29 11.58 2.96
CA ILE A 190 3.33 11.32 1.96
C ILE A 190 4.43 10.53 2.64
N SER A 191 4.87 9.43 2.03
CA SER A 191 6.03 8.68 2.51
C SER A 191 7.20 8.77 1.52
N PHE A 192 8.40 8.80 2.05
CA PHE A 192 9.63 8.79 1.30
C PHE A 192 10.34 7.46 1.55
N SER A 193 10.79 6.83 0.48
CA SER A 193 11.62 5.63 0.54
C SER A 193 13.02 5.99 0.06
N GLY A 194 14.04 5.49 0.77
CA GLY A 194 15.43 5.75 0.47
C GLY A 194 16.01 4.86 -0.61
#